data_dff6ee3892f314394eb9274bc8986520
#
_entry.id   dff6ee3892f314394eb9274bc8986520
#
_cell.length_a   1.000
_cell.length_b   1.000
_cell.length_c   1.000
_cell.angle_alpha   90.00
_cell.angle_beta   90.00
_cell.angle_gamma   90.00
#
_symmetry.space_group_name_H-M   'P 1'
#
loop_
_entity.id
_entity.type
_entity.pdbx_description
1 polymer ?
#
loop_
_entity_poly.entity_id
_entity_poly.type
_entity_poly.pdbx_seq_one_letter_code
_entity_poly.pdbx_strand_id
1 'polypeptide(L)'
;MMKPSFVHLRVSSEYSISRGLLRINEIIERAVKLKMPAVALTDLNNMFGMVKFFKKAESAGIKPIAGTILNLNPEDGFEGEILCLAKNNAGLKTLMGLISTAQLQQKNGKITLSFEELLGCVGNVIIIAGGSNSYIFQLSKHQKLTELEQELKKFQRAFGEDFCIELQKVGKEYEEEFIQTILPLASALNIPVLATNDAMFLQQEDFDIHETKVCINTGKTLNDPNREKLYTSEQFYKSSTEMTNLFKKYGANTLISNTFHIAQKCNASFVTDQYFLPEYPVPEKHDFNSFLSELSNLKLQEIISSYSPSQQTKYQERLDYELKQIHATGFSSYFLIVADFIQWSKDNDVPVGPGRGSGAGSLVAFALGITALDPIEHNLLFERFINPERISMPDFDIDFCMDKRDKVIDYVGQKYGRNAVSQIATFGTMAARAVVRDVA
;
A
#
# COMPACT_ATOMS: atom_id res chain seq x y z
N MET A 1 5.75 14.96 -36.42
CA MET A 1 6.25 14.59 -35.07
C MET A 1 5.06 14.51 -34.13
N MET A 2 4.82 13.39 -33.49
CA MET A 2 3.82 13.30 -32.40
C MET A 2 4.21 14.32 -31.32
N LYS A 3 3.24 15.12 -30.83
CA LYS A 3 3.46 15.97 -29.66
C LYS A 3 3.87 15.08 -28.48
N PRO A 4 4.90 15.46 -27.70
CA PRO A 4 5.28 14.68 -26.53
C PRO A 4 4.08 14.55 -25.57
N SER A 5 3.73 13.33 -25.21
CA SER A 5 2.65 13.06 -24.24
C SER A 5 3.16 13.35 -22.84
N PHE A 6 2.43 14.17 -22.10
CA PHE A 6 2.66 14.35 -20.67
C PHE A 6 2.19 13.13 -19.89
N VAL A 7 2.95 12.73 -18.87
CA VAL A 7 2.58 11.70 -17.93
C VAL A 7 2.58 12.29 -16.51
N HIS A 8 1.49 12.16 -15.80
CA HIS A 8 1.47 12.49 -14.38
C HIS A 8 2.32 11.48 -13.60
N LEU A 9 3.43 11.95 -13.04
CA LEU A 9 4.35 11.16 -12.22
C LEU A 9 4.15 11.38 -10.71
N ARG A 10 3.34 12.39 -10.34
CA ARG A 10 3.04 12.75 -8.95
C ARG A 10 1.53 12.93 -8.78
N VAL A 11 0.87 11.93 -8.22
CA VAL A 11 -0.58 11.89 -8.01
C VAL A 11 -0.87 11.28 -6.65
N SER A 12 -1.57 12.02 -5.80
CA SER A 12 -2.01 11.57 -4.48
C SER A 12 -3.48 11.19 -4.51
N SER A 13 -3.79 9.92 -4.15
CA SER A 13 -5.16 9.44 -4.10
C SER A 13 -5.84 9.62 -2.74
N GLU A 14 -7.06 9.12 -2.63
CA GLU A 14 -7.82 9.02 -1.37
C GLU A 14 -7.07 8.27 -0.26
N TYR A 15 -6.09 7.44 -0.60
CA TYR A 15 -5.24 6.72 0.34
C TYR A 15 -4.14 7.60 0.98
N SER A 16 -3.87 8.79 0.43
CA SER A 16 -3.17 9.87 1.12
C SER A 16 -4.17 10.68 1.95
N ILE A 17 -4.67 10.11 3.04
CA ILE A 17 -5.86 10.57 3.79
C ILE A 17 -5.84 12.06 4.08
N SER A 18 -4.69 12.61 4.49
CA SER A 18 -4.54 14.02 4.85
C SER A 18 -4.39 14.96 3.66
N ARG A 19 -4.23 14.44 2.42
CA ARG A 19 -3.81 15.27 1.29
C ARG A 19 -4.56 14.97 -0.02
N GLY A 20 -4.83 13.71 -0.37
CA GLY A 20 -5.45 13.35 -1.65
C GLY A 20 -6.98 13.28 -1.59
N LEU A 21 -7.67 13.76 -2.62
CA LEU A 21 -9.12 13.60 -2.81
C LEU A 21 -9.45 12.66 -3.98
N LEU A 22 -8.49 12.42 -4.88
CA LEU A 22 -8.67 11.61 -6.09
C LEU A 22 -8.99 10.16 -5.76
N ARG A 23 -10.08 9.64 -6.32
CA ARG A 23 -10.39 8.21 -6.28
C ARG A 23 -9.64 7.49 -7.40
N ILE A 24 -9.24 6.24 -7.14
CA ILE A 24 -8.50 5.43 -8.13
C ILE A 24 -9.23 5.36 -9.48
N ASN A 25 -10.56 5.15 -9.46
CA ASN A 25 -11.34 5.11 -10.70
C ASN A 25 -11.28 6.44 -11.47
N GLU A 26 -11.42 7.56 -10.76
CA GLU A 26 -11.40 8.91 -11.35
C GLU A 26 -10.05 9.24 -11.99
N ILE A 27 -8.94 8.83 -11.35
CA ILE A 27 -7.58 8.97 -11.92
C ILE A 27 -7.51 8.28 -13.28
N ILE A 28 -7.97 7.03 -13.36
CA ILE A 28 -7.88 6.23 -14.59
C ILE A 28 -8.83 6.78 -15.67
N GLU A 29 -10.07 7.05 -15.33
CA GLU A 29 -11.06 7.65 -16.26
C GLU A 29 -10.56 8.99 -16.83
N ARG A 30 -9.96 9.83 -15.98
CA ARG A 30 -9.37 11.11 -16.42
C ARG A 30 -8.17 10.90 -17.33
N ALA A 31 -7.29 9.96 -17.03
CA ALA A 31 -6.15 9.61 -17.87
C ALA A 31 -6.61 9.14 -19.27
N VAL A 32 -7.61 8.26 -19.33
CA VAL A 32 -8.23 7.80 -20.59
C VAL A 32 -8.83 8.98 -21.37
N LYS A 33 -9.64 9.82 -20.72
CA LYS A 33 -10.27 11.01 -21.33
C LYS A 33 -9.23 11.97 -21.92
N LEU A 34 -8.11 12.16 -21.24
CA LEU A 34 -7.02 13.01 -21.67
C LEU A 34 -6.02 12.31 -22.62
N LYS A 35 -6.28 11.04 -22.99
CA LYS A 35 -5.43 10.22 -23.87
C LYS A 35 -3.99 10.13 -23.38
N MET A 36 -3.79 10.02 -22.07
CA MET A 36 -2.47 9.83 -21.46
C MET A 36 -2.03 8.35 -21.61
N PRO A 37 -0.78 8.07 -22.01
CA PRO A 37 -0.31 6.69 -22.20
C PRO A 37 -0.04 5.96 -20.88
N ALA A 38 0.23 6.71 -19.82
CA ALA A 38 0.59 6.19 -18.51
C ALA A 38 0.18 7.19 -17.42
N VAL A 39 0.13 6.71 -16.18
CA VAL A 39 -0.04 7.55 -14.97
C VAL A 39 0.64 6.86 -13.79
N ALA A 40 1.24 7.63 -12.88
CA ALA A 40 1.76 7.13 -11.63
C ALA A 40 0.74 7.30 -10.50
N LEU A 41 0.76 6.38 -9.54
CA LEU A 41 0.16 6.56 -8.23
C LEU A 41 1.27 6.71 -7.21
N THR A 42 1.26 7.80 -6.43
CA THR A 42 2.35 8.20 -5.55
C THR A 42 1.84 8.74 -4.23
N ASP A 43 1.12 7.91 -3.50
CA ASP A 43 0.60 8.25 -2.19
C ASP A 43 1.73 8.51 -1.18
N LEU A 44 1.46 9.36 -0.19
CA LEU A 44 2.44 9.75 0.82
C LEU A 44 2.66 8.61 1.83
N ASN A 45 3.90 8.12 1.91
CA ASN A 45 4.36 7.10 2.85
C ASN A 45 3.52 5.80 2.84
N ASN A 46 2.87 5.48 1.71
CA ASN A 46 2.09 4.25 1.58
C ASN A 46 1.91 3.81 0.12
N MET A 47 1.48 2.56 -0.05
CA MET A 47 1.13 1.96 -1.35
C MET A 47 -0.22 1.21 -1.27
N PHE A 48 -1.12 1.62 -0.39
CA PHE A 48 -2.37 0.90 -0.11
C PHE A 48 -3.30 0.79 -1.32
N GLY A 49 -3.36 1.83 -2.16
CA GLY A 49 -4.18 1.86 -3.38
C GLY A 49 -3.60 1.08 -4.56
N MET A 50 -2.35 0.61 -4.48
CA MET A 50 -1.54 0.22 -5.63
C MET A 50 -2.12 -0.97 -6.42
N VAL A 51 -2.54 -2.05 -5.75
CA VAL A 51 -3.11 -3.23 -6.43
C VAL A 51 -4.42 -2.88 -7.16
N LYS A 52 -5.29 -2.10 -6.50
CA LYS A 52 -6.53 -1.61 -7.12
C LYS A 52 -6.25 -0.73 -8.34
N PHE A 53 -5.24 0.14 -8.23
CA PHE A 53 -4.79 1.03 -9.29
C PHE A 53 -4.26 0.24 -10.50
N PHE A 54 -3.36 -0.72 -10.31
CA PHE A 54 -2.82 -1.53 -11.39
C PHE A 54 -3.91 -2.28 -12.14
N LYS A 55 -4.77 -3.02 -11.44
CA LYS A 55 -5.89 -3.76 -12.06
C LYS A 55 -6.80 -2.85 -12.91
N LYS A 56 -7.09 -1.65 -12.42
CA LYS A 56 -7.95 -0.70 -13.15
C LYS A 56 -7.24 -0.07 -14.33
N ALA A 57 -5.98 0.32 -14.19
CA ALA A 57 -5.19 0.93 -15.25
C ALA A 57 -4.98 -0.03 -16.42
N GLU A 58 -4.55 -1.26 -16.14
CA GLU A 58 -4.34 -2.32 -17.14
C GLU A 58 -5.64 -2.63 -17.88
N SER A 59 -6.76 -2.78 -17.17
CA SER A 59 -8.07 -3.02 -17.81
C SER A 59 -8.54 -1.87 -18.70
N ALA A 60 -8.06 -0.66 -18.46
CA ALA A 60 -8.36 0.55 -19.25
C ALA A 60 -7.32 0.85 -20.34
N GLY A 61 -6.29 0.01 -20.50
CA GLY A 61 -5.20 0.21 -21.47
C GLY A 61 -4.26 1.38 -21.12
N ILE A 62 -4.21 1.80 -19.86
CA ILE A 62 -3.28 2.81 -19.33
C ILE A 62 -2.14 2.10 -18.63
N LYS A 63 -0.88 2.47 -18.93
CA LYS A 63 0.29 1.94 -18.23
C LYS A 63 0.34 2.47 -16.79
N PRO A 64 0.23 1.62 -15.75
CA PRO A 64 0.41 2.02 -14.37
C PRO A 64 1.88 2.19 -14.03
N ILE A 65 2.20 3.18 -13.18
CA ILE A 65 3.53 3.38 -12.63
C ILE A 65 3.43 3.35 -11.11
N ALA A 66 4.14 2.41 -10.49
CA ALA A 66 4.19 2.30 -9.04
C ALA A 66 5.19 3.29 -8.46
N GLY A 67 4.76 4.06 -7.46
CA GLY A 67 5.61 4.97 -6.73
C GLY A 67 5.04 5.36 -5.38
N THR A 68 5.78 6.18 -4.66
CA THR A 68 5.36 6.78 -3.40
C THR A 68 6.13 8.07 -3.16
N ILE A 69 5.54 8.98 -2.42
CA ILE A 69 6.24 10.13 -1.85
C ILE A 69 6.71 9.72 -0.45
N LEU A 70 7.98 9.91 -0.16
CA LEU A 70 8.58 9.63 1.14
C LEU A 70 9.06 10.93 1.78
N ASN A 71 8.98 11.03 3.11
CA ASN A 71 9.61 12.11 3.83
C ASN A 71 11.08 11.77 4.11
N LEU A 72 11.97 12.63 3.67
CA LEU A 72 13.39 12.56 3.93
C LEU A 72 13.75 13.50 5.06
N ASN A 73 14.53 13.00 6.02
CA ASN A 73 15.12 13.79 7.08
C ASN A 73 16.65 13.64 7.02
N PRO A 74 17.36 14.52 6.30
CA PRO A 74 18.80 14.55 6.34
C PRO A 74 19.27 15.02 7.75
N GLU A 75 20.40 14.47 8.23
CA GLU A 75 20.88 14.66 9.59
C GLU A 75 21.08 16.14 9.98
N ASP A 76 21.40 17.01 8.99
CA ASP A 76 21.73 18.43 9.21
C ASP A 76 20.83 19.40 8.43
N GLY A 77 19.59 19.02 8.07
CA GLY A 77 18.83 19.83 7.14
C GLY A 77 17.33 19.94 7.39
N PHE A 78 16.68 20.54 6.40
CA PHE A 78 15.24 20.65 6.38
C PHE A 78 14.62 19.28 6.04
N GLU A 79 13.62 18.86 6.78
CA GLU A 79 12.76 17.75 6.38
C GLU A 79 12.07 18.09 5.05
N GLY A 80 11.88 17.11 4.18
CA GLY A 80 11.17 17.35 2.93
C GLY A 80 10.81 16.09 2.18
N GLU A 81 9.93 16.24 1.21
CA GLU A 81 9.42 15.15 0.39
C GLU A 81 10.41 14.78 -0.73
N ILE A 82 10.44 13.48 -1.03
CA ILE A 82 11.10 12.93 -2.21
C ILE A 82 10.16 11.97 -2.93
N LEU A 83 10.08 12.07 -4.24
CA LEU A 83 9.25 11.19 -5.06
C LEU A 83 10.08 10.01 -5.55
N CYS A 84 9.59 8.79 -5.32
CA CYS A 84 10.26 7.55 -5.68
C CYS A 84 9.36 6.73 -6.62
N LEU A 85 9.90 6.32 -7.79
CA LEU A 85 9.18 5.51 -8.77
C LEU A 85 9.93 4.19 -9.01
N ALA A 86 9.22 3.06 -8.92
CA ALA A 86 9.81 1.74 -9.14
C ALA A 86 10.08 1.51 -10.63
N LYS A 87 11.33 1.19 -11.00
CA LYS A 87 11.71 0.81 -12.36
C LYS A 87 11.28 -0.61 -12.71
N ASN A 88 11.31 -1.49 -11.73
CA ASN A 88 11.05 -2.93 -11.87
C ASN A 88 10.51 -3.52 -10.56
N ASN A 89 10.29 -4.83 -10.54
CA ASN A 89 9.75 -5.52 -9.35
C ASN A 89 10.72 -5.50 -8.15
N ALA A 90 12.04 -5.46 -8.38
CA ALA A 90 13.01 -5.28 -7.30
C ALA A 90 12.85 -3.90 -6.65
N GLY A 91 12.71 -2.84 -7.46
CA GLY A 91 12.43 -1.48 -6.98
C GLY A 91 11.11 -1.37 -6.23
N LEU A 92 10.06 -2.03 -6.73
CA LEU A 92 8.78 -2.08 -6.04
C LEU A 92 8.92 -2.71 -4.64
N LYS A 93 9.62 -3.85 -4.56
CA LYS A 93 9.89 -4.52 -3.27
C LYS A 93 10.73 -3.65 -2.34
N THR A 94 11.74 -2.96 -2.87
CA THR A 94 12.55 -2.01 -2.09
C THR A 94 11.69 -0.88 -1.52
N LEU A 95 10.83 -0.25 -2.32
CA LEU A 95 9.94 0.81 -1.84
C LEU A 95 8.98 0.32 -0.75
N MET A 96 8.40 -0.87 -0.91
CA MET A 96 7.56 -1.49 0.12
C MET A 96 8.34 -1.71 1.42
N GLY A 97 9.59 -2.18 1.33
CA GLY A 97 10.49 -2.35 2.48
C GLY A 97 10.81 -1.02 3.18
N LEU A 98 11.15 0.03 2.43
CA LEU A 98 11.43 1.36 2.97
C LEU A 98 10.22 1.96 3.70
N ILE A 99 9.02 1.86 3.10
CA ILE A 99 7.79 2.31 3.76
C ILE A 99 7.58 1.55 5.08
N SER A 100 7.75 0.23 5.06
CA SER A 100 7.60 -0.58 6.27
C SER A 100 8.61 -0.21 7.35
N THR A 101 9.87 0.00 6.98
CA THR A 101 10.94 0.44 7.90
C THR A 101 10.61 1.80 8.49
N ALA A 102 10.24 2.77 7.66
CA ALA A 102 9.88 4.12 8.10
C ALA A 102 8.67 4.13 9.06
N GLN A 103 7.68 3.27 8.79
CA GLN A 103 6.50 3.09 9.66
C GLN A 103 6.86 2.48 11.01
N LEU A 104 7.73 1.46 11.03
CA LEU A 104 8.16 0.77 12.26
C LEU A 104 9.12 1.61 13.11
N GLN A 105 9.90 2.49 12.47
CA GLN A 105 10.87 3.37 13.14
C GLN A 105 10.31 4.75 13.47
N GLN A 106 9.00 4.93 13.33
CA GLN A 106 8.33 6.20 13.56
C GLN A 106 8.76 6.86 14.89
N LYS A 107 9.27 8.08 14.80
CA LYS A 107 9.65 8.88 15.96
C LYS A 107 8.69 10.07 16.12
N ASN A 108 8.09 10.21 17.30
CA ASN A 108 7.17 11.32 17.62
C ASN A 108 6.03 11.49 16.59
N GLY A 109 5.50 10.39 16.03
CA GLY A 109 4.44 10.43 15.03
C GLY A 109 4.90 10.79 13.62
N LYS A 110 6.21 11.02 13.39
CA LYS A 110 6.76 11.33 12.07
C LYS A 110 7.33 10.09 11.40
N ILE A 111 6.96 9.90 10.13
CA ILE A 111 7.46 8.85 9.26
C ILE A 111 8.50 9.50 8.36
N THR A 112 9.78 9.24 8.61
CA THR A 112 10.89 9.83 7.86
C THR A 112 11.97 8.78 7.57
N LEU A 113 12.72 8.99 6.48
CA LEU A 113 13.87 8.19 6.08
C LEU A 113 15.14 9.04 6.07
N SER A 114 16.26 8.40 6.31
CA SER A 114 17.59 8.98 6.07
C SER A 114 18.02 8.83 4.61
N PHE A 115 19.08 9.56 4.21
CA PHE A 115 19.68 9.40 2.88
C PHE A 115 20.30 8.00 2.71
N GLU A 116 20.90 7.45 3.76
CA GLU A 116 21.52 6.13 3.77
C GLU A 116 20.51 5.03 3.46
N GLU A 117 19.32 5.13 3.99
CA GLU A 117 18.22 4.19 3.72
C GLU A 117 17.79 4.26 2.24
N LEU A 118 17.81 5.45 1.62
CA LEU A 118 17.53 5.61 0.19
C LEU A 118 18.56 4.93 -0.71
N LEU A 119 19.79 4.72 -0.27
CA LEU A 119 20.82 4.04 -1.08
C LEU A 119 20.41 2.62 -1.48
N GLY A 120 19.52 1.98 -0.74
CA GLY A 120 18.88 0.71 -1.12
C GLY A 120 18.10 0.78 -2.44
N CYS A 121 17.74 1.98 -2.90
CA CYS A 121 17.00 2.23 -4.14
C CYS A 121 17.88 2.23 -5.40
N VAL A 122 19.21 2.32 -5.27
CA VAL A 122 20.14 2.49 -6.39
C VAL A 122 19.93 1.40 -7.47
N GLY A 123 19.80 1.84 -8.71
CA GLY A 123 19.63 0.99 -9.89
C GLY A 123 18.21 0.48 -10.14
N ASN A 124 17.32 0.50 -9.14
CA ASN A 124 15.96 -0.09 -9.21
C ASN A 124 14.84 0.93 -9.05
N VAL A 125 15.13 2.14 -8.58
CA VAL A 125 14.15 3.19 -8.31
C VAL A 125 14.64 4.50 -8.92
N ILE A 126 13.74 5.26 -9.50
CA ILE A 126 13.97 6.62 -9.94
C ILE A 126 13.65 7.55 -8.79
N ILE A 127 14.59 8.44 -8.45
CA ILE A 127 14.48 9.44 -7.39
C ILE A 127 14.22 10.79 -8.03
N ILE A 128 13.17 11.48 -7.61
CA ILE A 128 12.77 12.79 -8.14
C ILE A 128 12.64 13.76 -6.97
N ALA A 129 13.37 14.87 -7.02
CA ALA A 129 13.35 15.92 -6.02
C ALA A 129 13.07 17.28 -6.66
N GLY A 130 12.70 18.29 -5.87
CA GLY A 130 12.49 19.66 -6.37
C GLY A 130 11.03 20.13 -6.27
N GLY A 131 10.10 19.25 -5.88
CA GLY A 131 8.74 19.68 -5.57
C GLY A 131 8.70 20.68 -4.41
N SER A 132 7.65 21.50 -4.35
CA SER A 132 7.55 22.64 -3.41
C SER A 132 7.66 22.26 -1.91
N ASN A 133 7.46 20.98 -1.58
CA ASN A 133 7.67 20.45 -0.23
C ASN A 133 8.98 19.67 -0.08
N SER A 134 9.83 19.65 -1.10
CA SER A 134 11.08 18.88 -1.05
C SER A 134 12.18 19.60 -0.27
N TYR A 135 13.08 18.82 0.28
CA TYR A 135 14.31 19.30 0.91
C TYR A 135 15.14 20.22 -0.01
N ILE A 136 15.28 19.83 -1.29
CA ILE A 136 16.00 20.61 -2.31
C ILE A 136 15.36 21.98 -2.55
N PHE A 137 14.02 22.05 -2.56
CA PHE A 137 13.31 23.32 -2.67
C PHE A 137 13.52 24.20 -1.44
N GLN A 138 13.55 23.63 -0.24
CA GLN A 138 13.79 24.38 0.99
C GLN A 138 15.19 24.98 1.04
N LEU A 139 16.21 24.27 0.61
CA LEU A 139 17.58 24.81 0.49
C LEU A 139 17.63 26.04 -0.41
N SER A 140 16.97 25.98 -1.58
CA SER A 140 16.89 27.12 -2.49
C SER A 140 16.12 28.30 -1.88
N LYS A 141 14.94 28.04 -1.30
CA LYS A 141 14.11 29.05 -0.65
C LYS A 141 14.87 29.83 0.44
N HIS A 142 15.71 29.13 1.20
CA HIS A 142 16.53 29.72 2.26
C HIS A 142 17.90 30.20 1.76
N GLN A 143 18.09 30.31 0.43
CA GLN A 143 19.32 30.80 -0.23
C GLN A 143 20.61 30.06 0.18
N LYS A 144 20.49 28.80 0.59
CA LYS A 144 21.59 27.91 0.93
C LYS A 144 22.17 27.26 -0.33
N LEU A 145 22.70 28.10 -1.25
CA LEU A 145 23.10 27.66 -2.59
C LEU A 145 24.29 26.68 -2.60
N THR A 146 25.23 26.83 -1.65
CA THR A 146 26.36 25.92 -1.54
C THR A 146 25.91 24.53 -1.09
N GLU A 147 25.05 24.46 -0.08
CA GLU A 147 24.46 23.22 0.42
C GLU A 147 23.57 22.58 -0.66
N LEU A 148 22.78 23.39 -1.39
CA LEU A 148 21.96 22.94 -2.52
C LEU A 148 22.82 22.23 -3.57
N GLU A 149 23.92 22.85 -4.00
CA GLU A 149 24.82 22.25 -5.00
C GLU A 149 25.50 20.98 -4.49
N GLN A 150 25.88 20.95 -3.21
CA GLN A 150 26.47 19.75 -2.57
C GLN A 150 25.46 18.59 -2.53
N GLU A 151 24.22 18.86 -2.14
CA GLU A 151 23.17 17.83 -2.12
C GLU A 151 22.83 17.32 -3.53
N LEU A 152 22.72 18.20 -4.53
CA LEU A 152 22.53 17.78 -5.91
C LEU A 152 23.67 16.86 -6.39
N LYS A 153 24.92 17.18 -6.07
CA LYS A 153 26.09 16.34 -6.38
C LYS A 153 26.03 15.00 -5.64
N LYS A 154 25.57 14.99 -4.39
CA LYS A 154 25.42 13.79 -3.57
C LYS A 154 24.38 12.84 -4.19
N PHE A 155 23.19 13.34 -4.52
CA PHE A 155 22.16 12.55 -5.20
C PHE A 155 22.59 12.07 -6.58
N GLN A 156 23.20 12.95 -7.37
CA GLN A 156 23.67 12.61 -8.71
C GLN A 156 24.77 11.53 -8.71
N ARG A 157 25.70 11.57 -7.74
CA ARG A 157 26.71 10.53 -7.56
C ARG A 157 26.13 9.18 -7.14
N ALA A 158 25.08 9.19 -6.29
CA ALA A 158 24.47 7.98 -5.79
C ALA A 158 23.55 7.31 -6.83
N PHE A 159 22.73 8.07 -7.53
CA PHE A 159 21.65 7.56 -8.38
C PHE A 159 21.91 7.75 -9.89
N GLY A 160 22.90 8.57 -10.28
CA GLY A 160 23.26 8.79 -11.68
C GLY A 160 22.07 9.29 -12.51
N GLU A 161 21.77 8.60 -13.61
CA GLU A 161 20.67 8.91 -14.52
C GLU A 161 19.26 8.58 -13.96
N ASP A 162 19.18 7.97 -12.80
CA ASP A 162 17.94 7.69 -12.09
C ASP A 162 17.60 8.78 -11.07
N PHE A 163 18.43 9.83 -10.96
CA PHE A 163 18.11 11.05 -10.23
C PHE A 163 17.63 12.14 -11.18
N CYS A 164 16.48 12.75 -10.88
CA CYS A 164 15.88 13.81 -11.68
C CYS A 164 15.40 14.96 -10.79
N ILE A 165 15.33 16.16 -11.38
CA ILE A 165 14.70 17.32 -10.74
C ILE A 165 13.32 17.56 -11.33
N GLU A 166 12.29 17.68 -10.46
CA GLU A 166 10.97 18.13 -10.87
C GLU A 166 10.80 19.64 -10.69
N LEU A 167 10.17 20.26 -11.68
CA LEU A 167 9.72 21.64 -11.60
C LEU A 167 8.20 21.61 -11.42
N GLN A 168 7.72 22.36 -10.44
CA GLN A 168 6.29 22.53 -10.18
C GLN A 168 5.90 24.00 -10.37
N LYS A 169 4.67 24.21 -10.83
CA LYS A 169 3.98 25.50 -10.85
C LYS A 169 2.55 25.29 -10.39
N VAL A 170 2.42 25.16 -9.11
CA VAL A 170 1.15 24.90 -8.40
C VAL A 170 0.68 26.12 -7.59
N GLY A 171 1.26 27.29 -7.88
CA GLY A 171 0.85 28.57 -7.28
C GLY A 171 1.41 28.79 -5.86
N LYS A 172 2.47 28.12 -5.50
CA LYS A 172 3.17 28.36 -4.24
C LYS A 172 4.25 29.43 -4.38
N GLU A 173 4.56 30.07 -3.28
CA GLU A 173 5.65 31.06 -3.20
C GLU A 173 7.01 30.44 -3.55
N TYR A 174 7.90 31.22 -4.11
CA TYR A 174 9.28 30.89 -4.48
C TYR A 174 9.44 29.84 -5.60
N GLU A 175 8.37 29.41 -6.29
CA GLU A 175 8.48 28.45 -7.40
C GLU A 175 9.28 29.02 -8.58
N GLU A 176 9.09 30.31 -8.88
CA GLU A 176 9.79 30.99 -9.97
C GLU A 176 11.27 31.15 -9.67
N GLU A 177 11.64 31.58 -8.47
CA GLU A 177 13.00 31.72 -8.00
C GLU A 177 13.71 30.36 -7.98
N PHE A 178 13.01 29.31 -7.52
CA PHE A 178 13.53 27.96 -7.55
C PHE A 178 13.85 27.51 -8.98
N ILE A 179 12.95 27.72 -9.94
CA ILE A 179 13.16 27.34 -11.34
C ILE A 179 14.38 28.07 -11.91
N GLN A 180 14.52 29.36 -11.64
CA GLN A 180 15.66 30.17 -12.10
C GLN A 180 17.00 29.70 -11.50
N THR A 181 17.00 29.27 -10.24
CA THR A 181 18.18 28.77 -9.52
C THR A 181 18.55 27.36 -9.97
N ILE A 182 17.57 26.47 -10.10
CA ILE A 182 17.83 25.04 -10.27
C ILE A 182 18.19 24.67 -11.72
N LEU A 183 17.63 25.35 -12.72
CA LEU A 183 17.89 25.01 -14.13
C LEU A 183 19.37 25.12 -14.53
N PRO A 184 20.11 26.20 -14.19
CA PRO A 184 21.55 26.27 -14.46
C PRO A 184 22.36 25.21 -13.73
N LEU A 185 22.03 24.93 -12.45
CA LEU A 185 22.72 23.93 -11.65
C LEU A 185 22.48 22.52 -12.19
N ALA A 186 21.25 22.17 -12.50
CA ALA A 186 20.90 20.88 -13.08
C ALA A 186 21.60 20.67 -14.43
N SER A 187 21.67 21.71 -15.28
CA SER A 187 22.39 21.67 -16.55
C SER A 187 23.89 21.43 -16.35
N ALA A 188 24.51 22.17 -15.42
CA ALA A 188 25.93 22.02 -15.11
C ALA A 188 26.31 20.63 -14.55
N LEU A 189 25.38 20.00 -13.83
CA LEU A 189 25.55 18.68 -13.24
C LEU A 189 25.00 17.54 -14.11
N ASN A 190 24.50 17.82 -15.31
CA ASN A 190 23.85 16.87 -16.20
C ASN A 190 22.70 16.09 -15.53
N ILE A 191 21.90 16.75 -14.69
CA ILE A 191 20.75 16.16 -14.02
C ILE A 191 19.51 16.40 -14.91
N PRO A 192 18.74 15.35 -15.29
CA PRO A 192 17.53 15.50 -16.05
C PRO A 192 16.48 16.29 -15.27
N VAL A 193 15.81 17.23 -15.97
CA VAL A 193 14.74 18.06 -15.41
C VAL A 193 13.41 17.71 -16.07
N LEU A 194 12.33 17.64 -15.31
CA LEU A 194 10.99 17.35 -15.81
C LEU A 194 9.93 18.22 -15.14
N ALA A 195 8.77 18.36 -15.80
CA ALA A 195 7.64 19.09 -15.24
C ALA A 195 6.69 18.14 -14.54
N THR A 196 6.33 18.43 -13.29
CA THR A 196 5.26 17.70 -12.59
C THR A 196 4.14 18.66 -12.14
N ASN A 197 3.00 18.07 -11.84
CA ASN A 197 1.92 18.73 -11.11
C ASN A 197 1.59 17.85 -9.91
N ASP A 198 1.53 18.40 -8.73
CA ASP A 198 1.19 17.71 -7.50
C ASP A 198 -0.33 17.51 -7.43
N ALA A 199 -0.84 16.56 -8.25
CA ALA A 199 -2.28 16.37 -8.45
C ALA A 199 -2.92 15.71 -7.23
N MET A 200 -3.90 16.39 -6.62
CA MET A 200 -4.61 15.98 -5.41
C MET A 200 -6.12 15.89 -5.58
N PHE A 201 -6.67 16.57 -6.55
CA PHE A 201 -8.09 16.58 -6.90
C PHE A 201 -8.28 16.66 -8.41
N LEU A 202 -9.51 16.39 -8.88
CA LEU A 202 -9.75 16.13 -10.30
C LEU A 202 -9.85 17.41 -11.13
N GLN A 203 -10.55 18.41 -10.64
CA GLN A 203 -10.81 19.68 -11.30
C GLN A 203 -10.51 20.83 -10.35
N GLN A 204 -10.28 22.03 -10.91
CA GLN A 204 -9.94 23.20 -10.12
C GLN A 204 -11.03 23.58 -9.11
N GLU A 205 -12.29 23.37 -9.49
CA GLU A 205 -13.48 23.63 -8.67
C GLU A 205 -13.58 22.70 -7.43
N ASP A 206 -12.90 21.56 -7.44
CA ASP A 206 -12.87 20.63 -6.30
C ASP A 206 -12.02 21.14 -5.12
N PHE A 207 -11.34 22.27 -5.30
CA PHE A 207 -10.44 22.82 -4.28
C PHE A 207 -11.14 23.11 -2.96
N ASP A 208 -12.35 23.65 -2.97
CA ASP A 208 -13.10 23.95 -1.74
C ASP A 208 -13.46 22.66 -0.97
N ILE A 209 -13.80 21.59 -1.71
CA ILE A 209 -14.06 20.26 -1.10
C ILE A 209 -12.77 19.70 -0.51
N HIS A 210 -11.64 19.87 -1.22
CA HIS A 210 -10.34 19.44 -0.74
C HIS A 210 -9.93 20.18 0.54
N GLU A 211 -10.08 21.49 0.59
CA GLU A 211 -9.79 22.30 1.79
C GLU A 211 -10.68 21.91 2.97
N THR A 212 -11.97 21.62 2.72
CA THR A 212 -12.87 21.10 3.76
C THR A 212 -12.36 19.77 4.33
N LYS A 213 -11.92 18.85 3.47
CA LYS A 213 -11.31 17.58 3.92
C LYS A 213 -10.06 17.80 4.76
N VAL A 214 -9.19 18.73 4.35
CA VAL A 214 -7.99 19.11 5.12
C VAL A 214 -8.37 19.66 6.48
N CYS A 215 -9.40 20.50 6.56
CA CYS A 215 -9.91 21.04 7.82
C CYS A 215 -10.41 19.94 8.76
N ILE A 216 -11.20 18.99 8.26
CA ILE A 216 -11.66 17.83 9.04
C ILE A 216 -10.48 17.06 9.62
N ASN A 217 -9.46 16.78 8.78
CA ASN A 217 -8.28 16.02 9.21
C ASN A 217 -7.42 16.75 10.23
N THR A 218 -7.35 18.09 10.17
CA THR A 218 -6.52 18.91 11.08
C THR A 218 -7.28 19.43 12.30
N GLY A 219 -8.59 19.14 12.40
CA GLY A 219 -9.46 19.67 13.45
C GLY A 219 -9.62 21.18 13.41
N LYS A 220 -9.55 21.79 12.20
CA LYS A 220 -9.70 23.23 11.95
C LYS A 220 -10.99 23.50 11.19
N THR A 221 -11.41 24.78 11.17
CA THR A 221 -12.51 25.23 10.31
C THR A 221 -11.97 26.03 9.13
N LEU A 222 -12.75 26.16 8.06
CA LEU A 222 -12.37 26.96 6.89
C LEU A 222 -12.11 28.45 7.23
N ASN A 223 -12.79 28.98 8.24
CA ASN A 223 -12.70 30.36 8.68
C ASN A 223 -11.66 30.58 9.79
N ASP A 224 -10.93 29.55 10.24
CA ASP A 224 -9.89 29.70 11.26
C ASP A 224 -8.74 30.54 10.69
N PRO A 225 -8.45 31.74 11.26
CA PRO A 225 -7.37 32.62 10.78
C PRO A 225 -5.97 32.00 10.98
N ASN A 226 -5.84 31.03 11.90
CA ASN A 226 -4.57 30.35 12.19
C ASN A 226 -4.42 29.05 11.39
N ARG A 227 -5.30 28.81 10.42
CA ARG A 227 -5.21 27.64 9.55
C ARG A 227 -4.08 27.83 8.54
N GLU A 228 -3.17 26.89 8.48
CA GLU A 228 -2.16 26.86 7.43
C GLU A 228 -2.80 26.55 6.07
N LYS A 229 -2.54 27.38 5.08
CA LYS A 229 -2.96 27.16 3.69
C LYS A 229 -1.88 26.37 2.94
N LEU A 230 -1.91 25.06 3.11
CA LEU A 230 -0.88 24.16 2.57
C LEU A 230 -1.03 23.90 1.08
N TYR A 231 -2.24 24.10 0.53
CA TYR A 231 -2.60 23.72 -0.83
C TYR A 231 -3.15 24.91 -1.62
N THR A 232 -3.23 24.75 -2.94
CA THR A 232 -3.74 25.75 -3.87
C THR A 232 -4.70 25.12 -4.87
N SER A 233 -5.54 25.92 -5.50
CA SER A 233 -6.46 25.46 -6.55
C SER A 233 -5.75 24.96 -7.82
N GLU A 234 -4.43 25.15 -7.94
CA GLU A 234 -3.63 24.69 -9.06
C GLU A 234 -3.20 23.23 -8.98
N GLN A 235 -3.47 22.52 -7.88
CA GLN A 235 -3.10 21.11 -7.67
C GLN A 235 -4.14 20.13 -8.22
N PHE A 236 -4.87 20.51 -9.26
CA PHE A 236 -5.81 19.62 -9.96
C PHE A 236 -5.14 18.80 -11.05
N TYR A 237 -5.83 17.76 -11.53
CA TYR A 237 -5.34 16.84 -12.56
C TYR A 237 -5.33 17.49 -13.94
N LYS A 238 -4.22 18.13 -14.31
CA LYS A 238 -4.04 18.93 -15.53
C LYS A 238 -3.87 18.08 -16.81
N SER A 239 -4.34 18.60 -17.92
CA SER A 239 -4.09 18.03 -19.26
C SER A 239 -2.65 18.30 -19.74
N SER A 240 -2.21 17.55 -20.76
CA SER A 240 -0.92 17.82 -21.44
C SER A 240 -0.82 19.25 -22.00
N THR A 241 -1.95 19.81 -22.48
CA THR A 241 -1.98 21.17 -23.01
C THR A 241 -1.78 22.21 -21.92
N GLU A 242 -2.47 22.06 -20.78
CA GLU A 242 -2.30 22.95 -19.62
C GLU A 242 -0.86 22.90 -19.10
N MET A 243 -0.29 21.71 -18.94
CA MET A 243 1.11 21.55 -18.52
C MET A 243 2.09 22.16 -19.53
N THR A 244 1.88 21.96 -20.83
CA THR A 244 2.73 22.56 -21.87
C THR A 244 2.69 24.08 -21.84
N ASN A 245 1.51 24.66 -21.67
CA ASN A 245 1.34 26.12 -21.58
C ASN A 245 2.00 26.68 -20.32
N LEU A 246 1.86 25.98 -19.19
CA LEU A 246 2.42 26.39 -17.90
C LEU A 246 3.96 26.49 -17.92
N PHE A 247 4.62 25.59 -18.64
CA PHE A 247 6.08 25.52 -18.73
C PHE A 247 6.66 26.09 -20.05
N LYS A 248 5.85 26.77 -20.87
CA LYS A 248 6.23 27.23 -22.20
C LYS A 248 7.55 28.02 -22.21
N LYS A 249 7.78 28.90 -21.26
CA LYS A 249 8.98 29.76 -21.19
C LYS A 249 10.24 29.02 -20.70
N TYR A 250 10.12 27.77 -20.20
CA TYR A 250 11.22 26.97 -19.67
C TYR A 250 11.59 25.76 -20.54
N GLY A 251 11.19 25.76 -21.81
CA GLY A 251 11.47 24.64 -22.69
C GLY A 251 10.51 23.45 -22.47
N ALA A 252 9.19 23.73 -22.40
CA ALA A 252 8.16 22.75 -22.11
C ALA A 252 8.26 21.41 -22.85
N ASN A 253 8.68 21.42 -24.14
CA ASN A 253 8.80 20.19 -24.92
C ASN A 253 9.74 19.17 -24.26
N THR A 254 10.90 19.60 -23.79
CA THR A 254 11.88 18.75 -23.11
C THR A 254 11.36 18.31 -21.74
N LEU A 255 10.84 19.26 -20.93
CA LEU A 255 10.32 18.97 -19.59
C LEU A 255 9.15 17.96 -19.62
N ILE A 256 8.27 18.11 -20.61
CA ILE A 256 7.13 17.20 -20.81
C ILE A 256 7.58 15.85 -21.36
N SER A 257 8.48 15.82 -22.38
CA SER A 257 8.97 14.56 -22.94
C SER A 257 9.75 13.73 -21.91
N ASN A 258 10.43 14.37 -20.97
CA ASN A 258 11.14 13.69 -19.91
C ASN A 258 10.18 12.89 -18.99
N THR A 259 8.95 13.35 -18.75
CA THR A 259 7.96 12.57 -18.00
C THR A 259 7.61 11.27 -18.71
N PHE A 260 7.53 11.29 -20.04
CA PHE A 260 7.27 10.11 -20.85
C PHE A 260 8.48 9.15 -20.85
N HIS A 261 9.71 9.67 -20.93
CA HIS A 261 10.92 8.86 -20.83
C HIS A 261 11.03 8.16 -19.46
N ILE A 262 10.68 8.85 -18.38
CA ILE A 262 10.60 8.23 -17.05
C ILE A 262 9.55 7.12 -17.04
N ALA A 263 8.37 7.37 -17.61
CA ALA A 263 7.30 6.37 -17.70
C ALA A 263 7.74 5.12 -18.48
N GLN A 264 8.59 5.25 -19.49
CA GLN A 264 9.14 4.11 -20.23
C GLN A 264 10.12 3.27 -19.40
N LYS A 265 10.88 3.89 -18.49
CA LYS A 265 11.81 3.20 -17.57
C LYS A 265 11.07 2.42 -16.47
N CYS A 266 9.83 2.76 -16.14
CA CYS A 266 9.06 2.14 -15.06
C CYS A 266 8.26 0.95 -15.59
N ASN A 267 8.62 -0.28 -15.19
CA ASN A 267 8.03 -1.54 -15.67
C ASN A 267 7.77 -2.53 -14.53
N ALA A 268 7.45 -2.04 -13.34
CA ALA A 268 7.03 -2.89 -12.23
C ALA A 268 5.62 -3.45 -12.47
N SER A 269 5.34 -4.64 -11.95
CA SER A 269 4.05 -5.31 -12.03
C SER A 269 3.72 -6.00 -10.71
N PHE A 270 2.43 -6.27 -10.45
CA PHE A 270 1.99 -7.03 -9.29
C PHE A 270 1.62 -8.47 -9.69
N VAL A 271 2.10 -9.43 -8.91
CA VAL A 271 1.62 -10.82 -8.96
C VAL A 271 0.35 -10.88 -8.11
N THR A 272 -0.80 -11.14 -8.74
CA THR A 272 -2.11 -11.12 -8.08
C THR A 272 -2.83 -12.47 -8.08
N ASP A 273 -2.22 -13.49 -8.65
CA ASP A 273 -2.73 -14.85 -8.86
C ASP A 273 -2.03 -15.91 -8.00
N GLN A 274 -1.15 -15.49 -7.09
CA GLN A 274 -0.45 -16.35 -6.15
C GLN A 274 -0.82 -16.00 -4.71
N TYR A 275 -1.00 -17.04 -3.89
CA TYR A 275 -1.15 -16.92 -2.46
C TYR A 275 0.19 -17.27 -1.79
N PHE A 276 0.67 -16.39 -0.92
CA PHE A 276 1.86 -16.60 -0.11
C PHE A 276 1.41 -16.91 1.31
N LEU A 277 1.36 -18.23 1.62
CA LEU A 277 0.97 -18.68 2.95
C LEU A 277 2.21 -18.83 3.83
N PRO A 278 2.11 -18.49 5.12
CA PRO A 278 3.18 -18.78 6.06
C PRO A 278 3.35 -20.30 6.25
N GLU A 279 4.56 -20.70 6.58
CA GLU A 279 4.89 -22.12 6.82
C GLU A 279 4.69 -22.46 8.30
N TYR A 280 3.88 -23.47 8.58
CA TYR A 280 3.75 -24.04 9.92
C TYR A 280 4.94 -24.97 10.20
N PRO A 281 5.61 -24.90 11.36
CA PRO A 281 6.69 -25.84 11.70
C PRO A 281 6.11 -27.24 11.96
N VAL A 282 6.24 -28.14 10.97
CA VAL A 282 5.83 -29.55 11.08
C VAL A 282 6.98 -30.41 11.59
N PRO A 283 6.71 -31.56 12.30
CA PRO A 283 7.74 -32.54 12.67
C PRO A 283 8.47 -33.12 11.46
N GLU A 284 9.76 -33.48 11.62
CA GLU A 284 10.67 -33.89 10.53
C GLU A 284 10.14 -35.01 9.59
N LYS A 285 9.16 -35.79 10.03
CA LYS A 285 8.61 -36.94 9.24
C LYS A 285 7.35 -36.59 8.47
N HIS A 286 6.90 -35.33 8.56
CA HIS A 286 5.63 -34.89 7.99
C HIS A 286 5.81 -33.70 7.01
N ASP A 287 4.94 -33.65 6.03
CA ASP A 287 4.58 -32.42 5.32
C ASP A 287 3.29 -31.82 5.93
N PHE A 288 2.85 -30.66 5.46
CA PHE A 288 1.65 -30.01 5.98
C PHE A 288 0.40 -30.87 5.84
N ASN A 289 0.30 -31.64 4.76
CA ASN A 289 -0.87 -32.46 4.46
C ASN A 289 -0.95 -33.69 5.38
N SER A 290 0.15 -34.40 5.50
CA SER A 290 0.22 -35.60 6.35
C SER A 290 0.06 -35.26 7.84
N PHE A 291 0.64 -34.13 8.29
CA PHE A 291 0.50 -33.69 9.68
C PHE A 291 -0.93 -33.21 9.98
N LEU A 292 -1.55 -32.44 9.08
CA LEU A 292 -2.95 -32.04 9.23
C LEU A 292 -3.87 -33.26 9.30
N SER A 293 -3.65 -34.25 8.44
CA SER A 293 -4.45 -35.48 8.41
C SER A 293 -4.31 -36.27 9.71
N GLU A 294 -3.09 -36.48 10.18
CA GLU A 294 -2.85 -37.20 11.42
C GLU A 294 -3.50 -36.52 12.62
N LEU A 295 -3.25 -35.21 12.78
CA LEU A 295 -3.80 -34.42 13.88
C LEU A 295 -5.32 -34.39 13.86
N SER A 296 -5.94 -34.19 12.68
CA SER A 296 -7.38 -34.15 12.53
C SER A 296 -8.04 -35.49 12.81
N ASN A 297 -7.44 -36.60 12.36
CA ASN A 297 -7.93 -37.95 12.67
C ASN A 297 -7.84 -38.25 14.16
N LEU A 298 -6.69 -37.96 14.80
CA LEU A 298 -6.51 -38.15 16.24
C LEU A 298 -7.61 -37.40 17.02
N LYS A 299 -7.80 -36.14 16.72
CA LYS A 299 -8.76 -35.30 17.42
C LYS A 299 -10.21 -35.69 17.13
N LEU A 300 -10.53 -36.10 15.91
CA LEU A 300 -11.85 -36.59 15.58
C LEU A 300 -12.17 -37.88 16.36
N GLN A 301 -11.25 -38.83 16.46
CA GLN A 301 -11.45 -40.07 17.19
C GLN A 301 -11.70 -39.83 18.71
N GLU A 302 -11.05 -38.84 19.32
CA GLU A 302 -11.37 -38.41 20.69
C GLU A 302 -12.84 -37.98 20.82
N ILE A 303 -13.37 -37.22 19.84
CA ILE A 303 -14.73 -36.69 19.84
C ILE A 303 -15.77 -37.79 19.63
N ILE A 304 -15.58 -38.66 18.63
CA ILE A 304 -16.59 -39.65 18.22
C ILE A 304 -16.47 -41.00 18.89
N SER A 305 -15.56 -41.15 19.87
CA SER A 305 -15.29 -42.42 20.56
C SER A 305 -16.54 -43.07 21.18
N SER A 306 -17.52 -42.28 21.62
CA SER A 306 -18.79 -42.72 22.18
C SER A 306 -19.94 -42.85 21.19
N TYR A 307 -19.71 -42.54 19.91
CA TYR A 307 -20.77 -42.55 18.87
C TYR A 307 -21.04 -43.97 18.37
N SER A 308 -22.22 -44.21 17.80
CA SER A 308 -22.53 -45.48 17.15
C SER A 308 -21.61 -45.73 15.93
N PRO A 309 -21.37 -46.99 15.56
CA PRO A 309 -20.51 -47.30 14.40
C PRO A 309 -20.94 -46.62 13.10
N SER A 310 -22.22 -46.48 12.86
CA SER A 310 -22.75 -45.78 11.69
C SER A 310 -22.47 -44.26 11.72
N GLN A 311 -22.53 -43.64 12.87
CA GLN A 311 -22.15 -42.26 13.05
C GLN A 311 -20.63 -42.07 12.87
N GLN A 312 -19.83 -42.93 13.47
CA GLN A 312 -18.36 -42.87 13.31
C GLN A 312 -17.96 -42.93 11.84
N THR A 313 -18.58 -43.84 11.06
CA THR A 313 -18.34 -43.93 9.61
C THR A 313 -18.72 -42.61 8.89
N LYS A 314 -19.90 -42.04 9.19
CA LYS A 314 -20.34 -40.78 8.60
C LYS A 314 -19.38 -39.62 8.86
N TYR A 315 -18.85 -39.52 10.07
CA TYR A 315 -17.89 -38.47 10.44
C TYR A 315 -16.55 -38.69 9.74
N GLN A 316 -16.06 -39.95 9.68
CA GLN A 316 -14.80 -40.27 9.00
C GLN A 316 -14.86 -39.97 7.51
N GLU A 317 -15.92 -40.40 6.83
CA GLU A 317 -16.12 -40.09 5.40
C GLU A 317 -16.12 -38.60 5.12
N ARG A 318 -16.76 -37.81 5.98
CA ARG A 318 -16.78 -36.35 5.88
C ARG A 318 -15.39 -35.75 6.12
N LEU A 319 -14.63 -36.22 7.11
CA LEU A 319 -13.28 -35.76 7.38
C LEU A 319 -12.36 -36.04 6.19
N ASP A 320 -12.40 -37.25 5.66
CA ASP A 320 -11.57 -37.67 4.52
C ASP A 320 -11.86 -36.82 3.28
N TYR A 321 -13.14 -36.52 3.05
CA TYR A 321 -13.56 -35.65 1.96
C TYR A 321 -13.00 -34.23 2.14
N GLU A 322 -13.15 -33.63 3.32
CA GLU A 322 -12.66 -32.28 3.59
C GLU A 322 -11.15 -32.18 3.50
N LEU A 323 -10.40 -33.14 4.09
CA LEU A 323 -8.95 -33.20 4.01
C LEU A 323 -8.47 -33.26 2.56
N LYS A 324 -9.11 -34.08 1.72
CA LYS A 324 -8.80 -34.14 0.29
C LYS A 324 -8.94 -32.79 -0.40
N GLN A 325 -9.98 -32.02 -0.10
CA GLN A 325 -10.20 -30.70 -0.68
C GLN A 325 -9.19 -29.67 -0.16
N ILE A 326 -8.88 -29.68 1.15
CA ILE A 326 -7.91 -28.80 1.78
C ILE A 326 -6.51 -29.03 1.20
N HIS A 327 -6.12 -30.30 1.01
CA HIS A 327 -4.84 -30.68 0.38
C HIS A 327 -4.75 -30.19 -1.07
N ALA A 328 -5.81 -30.42 -1.86
CA ALA A 328 -5.83 -30.03 -3.26
C ALA A 328 -5.74 -28.52 -3.46
N THR A 329 -6.24 -27.73 -2.51
CA THR A 329 -6.19 -26.27 -2.53
C THR A 329 -4.95 -25.66 -1.86
N GLY A 330 -4.11 -26.48 -1.19
CA GLY A 330 -2.87 -26.04 -0.57
C GLY A 330 -3.05 -25.28 0.76
N PHE A 331 -4.20 -25.38 1.41
CA PHE A 331 -4.49 -24.63 2.64
C PHE A 331 -4.16 -25.35 3.95
N SER A 332 -3.49 -26.49 3.90
CA SER A 332 -3.16 -27.30 5.11
C SER A 332 -2.36 -26.51 6.15
N SER A 333 -1.33 -25.75 5.75
CA SER A 333 -0.55 -24.90 6.65
C SER A 333 -1.42 -23.83 7.33
N TYR A 334 -2.39 -23.25 6.59
CA TYR A 334 -3.31 -22.25 7.13
C TYR A 334 -4.18 -22.82 8.26
N PHE A 335 -4.75 -24.01 8.09
CA PHE A 335 -5.51 -24.68 9.15
C PHE A 335 -4.67 -24.95 10.39
N LEU A 336 -3.42 -25.42 10.19
CA LEU A 336 -2.50 -25.72 11.30
C LEU A 336 -2.14 -24.45 12.08
N ILE A 337 -1.87 -23.33 11.40
CA ILE A 337 -1.57 -22.04 12.04
C ILE A 337 -2.76 -21.54 12.85
N VAL A 338 -3.96 -21.63 12.28
CA VAL A 338 -5.17 -21.17 12.96
C VAL A 338 -5.48 -22.02 14.19
N ALA A 339 -5.38 -23.35 14.06
CA ALA A 339 -5.56 -24.27 15.19
C ALA A 339 -4.55 -24.00 16.31
N ASP A 340 -3.30 -23.72 15.96
CA ASP A 340 -2.21 -23.46 16.89
C ASP A 340 -2.48 -22.25 17.79
N PHE A 341 -2.75 -21.08 17.21
CA PHE A 341 -2.94 -19.89 18.05
C PHE A 341 -4.26 -19.92 18.82
N ILE A 342 -5.28 -20.63 18.33
CA ILE A 342 -6.52 -20.86 19.07
C ILE A 342 -6.25 -21.78 20.27
N GLN A 343 -5.54 -22.90 20.07
CA GLN A 343 -5.19 -23.81 21.15
C GLN A 343 -4.32 -23.10 22.19
N TRP A 344 -3.29 -22.36 21.73
CA TRP A 344 -2.46 -21.55 22.63
C TRP A 344 -3.30 -20.57 23.46
N SER A 345 -4.28 -19.93 22.83
CA SER A 345 -5.16 -18.98 23.52
C SER A 345 -5.96 -19.64 24.62
N LYS A 346 -6.53 -20.83 24.35
CA LYS A 346 -7.27 -21.62 25.33
C LYS A 346 -6.37 -22.03 26.50
N ASP A 347 -5.13 -22.45 26.22
CA ASP A 347 -4.15 -22.90 27.21
C ASP A 347 -3.59 -21.74 28.07
N ASN A 348 -3.73 -20.49 27.61
CA ASN A 348 -3.25 -19.28 28.28
C ASN A 348 -4.36 -18.37 28.79
N ASP A 349 -5.52 -18.92 29.10
CA ASP A 349 -6.69 -18.21 29.66
C ASP A 349 -7.16 -17.02 28.81
N VAL A 350 -7.01 -17.09 27.48
CA VAL A 350 -7.60 -16.13 26.56
C VAL A 350 -8.89 -16.70 26.02
N PRO A 351 -10.07 -16.17 26.41
CA PRO A 351 -11.35 -16.62 25.88
C PRO A 351 -11.43 -16.47 24.37
N VAL A 352 -11.85 -17.56 23.69
CA VAL A 352 -12.03 -17.63 22.24
C VAL A 352 -13.50 -17.92 21.96
N GLY A 353 -14.09 -17.21 21.03
CA GLY A 353 -15.47 -17.44 20.58
C GLY A 353 -15.64 -18.77 19.84
N PRO A 354 -16.89 -19.24 19.64
CA PRO A 354 -17.17 -20.54 19.03
C PRO A 354 -16.83 -20.63 17.54
N GLY A 355 -16.36 -19.55 16.95
CA GLY A 355 -16.22 -19.39 15.50
C GLY A 355 -17.54 -18.91 14.86
N ARG A 356 -17.40 -18.22 13.73
CA ARG A 356 -18.53 -17.70 12.95
C ARG A 356 -18.23 -17.73 11.45
N GLY A 357 -19.20 -17.34 10.61
CA GLY A 357 -19.02 -17.32 9.17
C GLY A 357 -19.02 -18.72 8.54
N SER A 358 -18.40 -18.86 7.37
CA SER A 358 -18.40 -20.09 6.59
C SER A 358 -17.52 -21.21 7.17
N GLY A 359 -16.49 -20.85 7.96
CA GLY A 359 -15.57 -21.79 8.60
C GLY A 359 -16.28 -22.78 9.55
N ALA A 360 -17.42 -22.40 10.11
CA ALA A 360 -18.25 -23.30 10.93
C ALA A 360 -18.77 -24.54 10.16
N GLY A 361 -18.72 -24.53 8.82
CA GLY A 361 -19.11 -25.67 7.97
C GLY A 361 -18.03 -26.76 7.84
N SER A 362 -16.83 -26.58 8.41
CA SER A 362 -15.72 -27.53 8.30
C SER A 362 -15.64 -28.46 9.51
N LEU A 363 -15.68 -29.77 9.26
CA LEU A 363 -15.43 -30.81 10.27
C LEU A 363 -13.95 -30.85 10.69
N VAL A 364 -13.02 -30.57 9.77
CA VAL A 364 -11.60 -30.43 10.10
C VAL A 364 -11.40 -29.28 11.09
N ALA A 365 -12.05 -28.14 10.88
CA ALA A 365 -11.98 -27.01 11.80
C ALA A 365 -12.60 -27.34 13.18
N PHE A 366 -13.69 -28.07 13.22
CA PHE A 366 -14.31 -28.55 14.45
C PHE A 366 -13.41 -29.55 15.19
N ALA A 367 -12.87 -30.56 14.49
CA ALA A 367 -11.97 -31.53 15.09
C ALA A 367 -10.72 -30.89 15.71
N LEU A 368 -10.12 -29.91 15.03
CA LEU A 368 -8.97 -29.15 15.50
C LEU A 368 -9.30 -28.10 16.59
N GLY A 369 -10.58 -27.97 16.95
CA GLY A 369 -11.00 -26.98 17.93
C GLY A 369 -10.94 -25.53 17.48
N ILE A 370 -10.84 -25.28 16.16
CA ILE A 370 -10.95 -23.94 15.57
C ILE A 370 -12.37 -23.42 15.76
N THR A 371 -13.37 -24.26 15.52
CA THR A 371 -14.78 -23.97 15.78
C THR A 371 -15.34 -24.87 16.86
N ALA A 372 -16.38 -24.42 17.54
CA ALA A 372 -17.05 -25.19 18.60
C ALA A 372 -18.39 -25.77 18.16
N LEU A 373 -18.77 -25.59 16.89
CA LEU A 373 -20.05 -26.05 16.33
C LEU A 373 -19.85 -27.28 15.45
N ASP A 374 -20.59 -28.36 15.74
CA ASP A 374 -20.55 -29.57 14.94
C ASP A 374 -21.28 -29.38 13.59
N PRO A 375 -20.55 -29.37 12.45
CA PRO A 375 -21.17 -29.10 11.15
C PRO A 375 -22.08 -30.23 10.66
N ILE A 376 -21.90 -31.46 11.14
CA ILE A 376 -22.73 -32.62 10.76
C ILE A 376 -24.08 -32.58 11.49
N GLU A 377 -24.06 -32.30 12.80
CA GLU A 377 -25.27 -32.16 13.60
C GLU A 377 -26.17 -31.02 13.09
N HIS A 378 -25.55 -29.91 12.68
CA HIS A 378 -26.25 -28.72 12.17
C HIS A 378 -26.45 -28.69 10.64
N ASN A 379 -26.13 -29.77 9.93
CA ASN A 379 -26.23 -29.90 8.47
C ASN A 379 -25.58 -28.76 7.70
N LEU A 380 -24.38 -28.33 8.13
CA LEU A 380 -23.63 -27.26 7.46
C LEU A 380 -22.81 -27.81 6.30
N LEU A 381 -22.75 -27.03 5.21
CA LEU A 381 -22.06 -27.41 3.98
C LEU A 381 -20.62 -26.90 3.98
N PHE A 382 -19.66 -27.79 3.77
CA PHE A 382 -18.25 -27.44 3.64
C PHE A 382 -17.94 -26.61 2.38
N GLU A 383 -18.68 -26.85 1.31
CA GLU A 383 -18.53 -26.17 0.02
C GLU A 383 -18.84 -24.65 0.09
N ARG A 384 -19.50 -24.20 1.14
CA ARG A 384 -19.65 -22.75 1.44
C ARG A 384 -18.38 -22.12 1.99
N PHE A 385 -17.46 -22.92 2.53
CA PHE A 385 -16.19 -22.50 3.09
C PHE A 385 -15.05 -22.69 2.08
N ILE A 386 -14.88 -23.91 1.54
CA ILE A 386 -13.92 -24.19 0.48
C ILE A 386 -14.68 -24.81 -0.69
N ASN A 387 -14.70 -24.10 -1.82
CA ASN A 387 -15.31 -24.58 -3.06
C ASN A 387 -14.20 -24.97 -4.05
N PRO A 388 -14.08 -26.26 -4.44
CA PRO A 388 -13.07 -26.71 -5.40
C PRO A 388 -13.18 -26.05 -6.79
N GLU A 389 -14.39 -25.63 -7.17
CA GLU A 389 -14.64 -24.98 -8.48
C GLU A 389 -14.28 -23.49 -8.47
N ARG A 390 -14.20 -22.88 -7.30
CA ARG A 390 -13.84 -21.49 -7.12
C ARG A 390 -12.79 -21.35 -6.03
N ILE A 391 -11.53 -21.50 -6.39
CA ILE A 391 -10.41 -21.34 -5.44
C ILE A 391 -10.38 -19.89 -4.95
N SER A 392 -10.90 -19.68 -3.76
CA SER A 392 -10.70 -18.47 -2.98
C SER A 392 -10.06 -18.85 -1.66
N MET A 393 -9.18 -17.99 -1.13
CA MET A 393 -8.58 -18.23 0.17
C MET A 393 -9.69 -18.35 1.24
N PRO A 394 -9.68 -19.42 2.06
CA PRO A 394 -10.63 -19.56 3.16
C PRO A 394 -10.40 -18.47 4.21
N ASP A 395 -11.46 -18.03 4.85
CA ASP A 395 -11.42 -17.02 5.90
C ASP A 395 -12.06 -17.54 7.18
N PHE A 396 -11.28 -17.61 8.26
CA PHE A 396 -11.78 -17.95 9.59
C PHE A 396 -12.05 -16.67 10.38
N ASP A 397 -13.31 -16.44 10.68
CA ASP A 397 -13.75 -15.38 11.59
C ASP A 397 -13.66 -15.85 13.05
N ILE A 398 -12.68 -15.36 13.79
CA ILE A 398 -12.37 -15.76 15.16
C ILE A 398 -12.46 -14.56 16.09
N ASP A 399 -13.27 -14.67 17.13
CA ASP A 399 -13.42 -13.62 18.14
C ASP A 399 -12.58 -13.95 19.37
N PHE A 400 -11.70 -13.03 19.76
CA PHE A 400 -10.91 -13.11 21.00
C PHE A 400 -11.42 -12.09 22.03
N CYS A 401 -11.23 -12.42 23.32
CA CYS A 401 -11.43 -11.46 24.39
C CYS A 401 -10.66 -10.17 24.14
N MET A 402 -11.36 -9.03 24.14
CA MET A 402 -10.79 -7.73 23.80
C MET A 402 -9.59 -7.37 24.71
N ASP A 403 -9.68 -7.64 26.00
CA ASP A 403 -8.65 -7.31 26.99
C ASP A 403 -7.37 -8.16 26.83
N LYS A 404 -7.48 -9.33 26.18
CA LYS A 404 -6.37 -10.29 26.05
C LYS A 404 -5.92 -10.54 24.62
N ARG A 405 -6.54 -9.90 23.63
CA ARG A 405 -6.22 -10.06 22.19
C ARG A 405 -4.75 -9.80 21.89
N ASP A 406 -4.16 -8.79 22.52
CA ASP A 406 -2.76 -8.42 22.27
C ASP A 406 -1.78 -9.54 22.66
N LYS A 407 -2.12 -10.38 23.64
CA LYS A 407 -1.30 -11.54 24.00
C LYS A 407 -1.24 -12.57 22.85
N VAL A 408 -2.36 -12.74 22.12
CA VAL A 408 -2.43 -13.66 20.97
C VAL A 408 -1.57 -13.10 19.81
N ILE A 409 -1.66 -11.79 19.55
CA ILE A 409 -0.84 -11.13 18.54
C ILE A 409 0.65 -11.27 18.87
N ASP A 410 1.01 -11.05 20.11
CA ASP A 410 2.40 -11.23 20.58
C ASP A 410 2.90 -12.67 20.43
N TYR A 411 2.07 -13.67 20.79
CA TYR A 411 2.40 -15.08 20.59
C TYR A 411 2.66 -15.40 19.11
N VAL A 412 1.74 -15.00 18.23
CA VAL A 412 1.88 -15.22 16.78
C VAL A 412 3.15 -14.54 16.26
N GLY A 413 3.41 -13.29 16.69
CA GLY A 413 4.63 -12.56 16.33
C GLY A 413 5.92 -13.22 16.84
N GLN A 414 5.91 -13.83 18.03
CA GLN A 414 7.06 -14.57 18.56
C GLN A 414 7.28 -15.88 17.82
N LYS A 415 6.21 -16.62 17.53
CA LYS A 415 6.30 -17.96 16.93
C LYS A 415 6.64 -17.91 15.44
N TYR A 416 6.01 -17.02 14.68
CA TYR A 416 6.16 -16.93 13.22
C TYR A 416 7.11 -15.83 12.76
N GLY A 417 7.64 -15.04 13.68
CA GLY A 417 8.55 -13.92 13.43
C GLY A 417 7.83 -12.57 13.40
N ARG A 418 8.30 -11.61 14.20
CA ARG A 418 7.72 -10.27 14.28
C ARG A 418 7.72 -9.51 12.93
N ASN A 419 8.66 -9.83 12.06
CA ASN A 419 8.73 -9.25 10.71
C ASN A 419 7.75 -9.90 9.71
N ALA A 420 7.17 -11.04 10.05
CA ALA A 420 6.20 -11.77 9.22
C ALA A 420 4.75 -11.56 9.67
N VAL A 421 4.54 -10.86 10.78
CA VAL A 421 3.21 -10.65 11.38
C VAL A 421 2.92 -9.15 11.48
N SER A 422 1.83 -8.70 10.88
CA SER A 422 1.38 -7.32 10.99
C SER A 422 -0.15 -7.23 10.97
N GLN A 423 -0.67 -6.14 11.51
CA GLN A 423 -2.09 -5.83 11.36
C GLN A 423 -2.34 -5.26 9.97
N ILE A 424 -3.43 -5.67 9.33
CA ILE A 424 -3.84 -5.14 8.03
C ILE A 424 -4.48 -3.77 8.24
N ALA A 425 -4.00 -2.76 7.48
CA ALA A 425 -4.64 -1.46 7.43
C ALA A 425 -6.02 -1.58 6.77
N THR A 426 -7.05 -1.07 7.44
CA THR A 426 -8.41 -1.03 6.92
C THR A 426 -8.84 0.42 6.70
N PHE A 427 -9.55 0.66 5.60
CA PHE A 427 -10.08 1.97 5.24
C PHE A 427 -11.59 1.94 5.28
N GLY A 428 -12.16 2.86 6.06
CA GLY A 428 -13.59 3.11 6.07
C GLY A 428 -13.94 4.39 5.29
N THR A 429 -15.19 4.51 4.88
CA THR A 429 -15.77 5.75 4.35
C THR A 429 -16.64 6.39 5.41
N MET A 430 -16.64 7.73 5.45
CA MET A 430 -17.57 8.46 6.28
C MET A 430 -18.99 8.24 5.75
N ALA A 431 -19.89 7.71 6.59
CA ALA A 431 -21.30 7.61 6.23
C ALA A 431 -21.94 9.01 6.18
N ALA A 432 -23.03 9.16 5.43
CA ALA A 432 -23.69 10.46 5.19
C ALA A 432 -23.95 11.25 6.49
N ARG A 433 -24.39 10.57 7.57
CA ARG A 433 -24.63 11.21 8.88
C ARG A 433 -23.37 11.79 9.51
N ALA A 434 -22.23 11.11 9.37
CA ALA A 434 -20.96 11.60 9.89
C ALA A 434 -20.46 12.78 9.06
N VAL A 435 -20.52 12.68 7.72
CA VAL A 435 -20.12 13.77 6.80
C VAL A 435 -20.91 15.06 7.10
N VAL A 436 -22.22 14.99 7.21
CA VAL A 436 -23.06 16.18 7.51
C VAL A 436 -22.64 16.85 8.81
N ARG A 437 -22.35 16.06 9.86
CA ARG A 437 -21.92 16.60 11.15
C ARG A 437 -20.53 17.22 11.13
N ASP A 438 -19.60 16.59 10.39
CA ASP A 438 -18.18 17.01 10.40
C ASP A 438 -17.91 18.16 9.41
N VAL A 439 -18.80 18.37 8.42
CA VAL A 439 -18.72 19.47 7.45
C VAL A 439 -19.49 20.71 7.92
N ALA A 440 -20.58 20.55 8.70
CA ALA A 440 -21.38 21.67 9.21
C ALA A 440 -20.69 22.41 10.36
#